data_3cd0c4a3c72ce9f9d205e82d73f41b0d
#
_entry.id   3cd0c4a3c72ce9f9d205e82d73f41b0d
#
_cell.length_a   1.000
_cell.length_b   1.000
_cell.length_c   1.000
_cell.angle_alpha   90.00
_cell.angle_beta   90.00
_cell.angle_gamma   90.00
#
_symmetry.space_group_name_H-M   'P 1'
#
loop_
_entity.id
_entity.type
_entity.pdbx_description
1 polymer ?
#
loop_
_entity_poly.entity_id
_entity_poly.type
_entity_poly.pdbx_seq_one_letter_code
_entity_poly.pdbx_strand_id
1 'polypeptide(L)'
;MAKKNILVVEDNHAILDVITLILESEAFNVVGLNKGADFINHVNELNPDVIIMDIMLPDTDGRILLKHLRADVSIAHTPVLMISARYNATNYMLDEVAADDFMAKPFNIDELMDKIYALLKKSSH
;
A
#
# COMPACT_ATOMS: atom_id res chain seq x y z
N MET A 1 -2.17 -3.75 23.57
CA MET A 1 -1.25 -3.15 22.59
C MET A 1 -2.01 -2.58 21.40
N ALA A 2 -1.55 -1.46 20.91
CA ALA A 2 -2.21 -0.83 19.77
C ALA A 2 -2.03 -1.69 18.52
N LYS A 3 -3.10 -1.77 17.71
CA LYS A 3 -3.03 -2.45 16.42
C LYS A 3 -2.19 -1.65 15.44
N LYS A 4 -1.53 -2.35 14.52
CA LYS A 4 -0.84 -1.68 13.41
C LYS A 4 -1.87 -1.17 12.41
N ASN A 5 -1.57 -0.01 11.83
CA ASN A 5 -2.45 0.65 10.87
C ASN A 5 -2.02 0.36 9.45
N ILE A 6 -2.94 -0.10 8.61
CA ILE A 6 -2.70 -0.36 7.19
C ILE A 6 -3.64 0.53 6.38
N LEU A 7 -3.07 1.28 5.44
CA LEU A 7 -3.84 2.06 4.48
C LEU A 7 -3.85 1.31 3.15
N VAL A 8 -5.03 1.06 2.60
CA VAL A 8 -5.19 0.34 1.34
C VAL A 8 -5.84 1.26 0.32
N VAL A 9 -5.15 1.49 -0.80
CA VAL A 9 -5.68 2.32 -1.90
C VAL A 9 -5.93 1.41 -3.10
N GLU A 10 -7.20 1.09 -3.34
CA GLU A 10 -7.62 0.14 -4.35
C GLU A 10 -9.02 0.49 -4.85
N ASP A 11 -9.17 0.69 -6.15
CA ASP A 11 -10.46 1.10 -6.72
C ASP A 11 -11.44 -0.05 -6.94
N ASN A 12 -10.97 -1.27 -7.05
CA ASN A 12 -11.85 -2.43 -7.21
C ASN A 12 -12.43 -2.79 -5.85
N HIS A 13 -13.75 -2.62 -5.69
CA HIS A 13 -14.41 -2.83 -4.40
C HIS A 13 -14.27 -4.26 -3.89
N ALA A 14 -14.35 -5.25 -4.78
CA ALA A 14 -14.23 -6.65 -4.36
C ALA A 14 -12.83 -6.95 -3.83
N ILE A 15 -11.80 -6.43 -4.48
CA ILE A 15 -10.41 -6.61 -4.05
C ILE A 15 -10.17 -5.87 -2.74
N LEU A 16 -10.65 -4.63 -2.64
CA LEU A 16 -10.51 -3.84 -1.41
C LEU A 16 -11.18 -4.54 -0.23
N ASP A 17 -12.39 -5.07 -0.43
CA ASP A 17 -13.12 -5.78 0.61
C ASP A 17 -12.38 -7.03 1.06
N VAL A 18 -11.83 -7.80 0.12
CA VAL A 18 -11.08 -9.02 0.45
C VAL A 18 -9.82 -8.68 1.24
N ILE A 19 -9.05 -7.70 0.79
CA ILE A 19 -7.84 -7.29 1.50
C ILE A 19 -8.19 -6.81 2.91
N THR A 20 -9.22 -5.98 3.02
CA THR A 20 -9.65 -5.45 4.31
C THR A 20 -10.05 -6.58 5.26
N LEU A 21 -10.85 -7.54 4.77
CA LEU A 21 -11.30 -8.66 5.59
C LEU A 21 -10.13 -9.49 6.09
N ILE A 22 -9.18 -9.80 5.20
CA ILE A 22 -7.99 -10.59 5.55
C ILE A 22 -7.18 -9.87 6.63
N LEU A 23 -6.89 -8.59 6.41
CA LEU A 23 -6.06 -7.83 7.34
C LEU A 23 -6.75 -7.62 8.69
N GLU A 24 -8.04 -7.37 8.69
CA GLU A 24 -8.79 -7.24 9.95
C GLU A 24 -8.81 -8.55 10.72
N SER A 25 -8.89 -9.69 10.03
CA SER A 25 -8.82 -11.00 10.69
C SER A 25 -7.47 -11.26 11.35
N GLU A 26 -6.42 -10.56 10.89
CA GLU A 26 -5.08 -10.63 11.48
C GLU A 26 -4.81 -9.50 12.48
N ALA A 27 -5.87 -8.87 12.95
CA ALA A 27 -5.84 -7.84 13.98
C ALA A 27 -5.17 -6.53 13.57
N PHE A 28 -5.23 -6.18 12.28
CA PHE A 28 -4.81 -4.86 11.81
C PHE A 28 -5.99 -3.89 11.78
N ASN A 29 -5.71 -2.60 12.01
CA ASN A 29 -6.64 -1.53 11.68
C ASN A 29 -6.47 -1.22 10.20
N VAL A 30 -7.57 -1.20 9.44
CA VAL A 30 -7.51 -0.99 8.00
C VAL A 30 -8.38 0.21 7.62
N VAL A 31 -7.81 1.12 6.83
CA VAL A 31 -8.55 2.20 6.21
C VAL A 31 -8.41 2.00 4.69
N GLY A 32 -9.54 1.96 3.99
CA GLY A 32 -9.57 1.76 2.56
C GLY A 32 -9.92 3.05 1.82
N LEU A 33 -9.20 3.32 0.74
CA LEU A 33 -9.51 4.41 -0.19
C LEU A 33 -9.71 3.80 -1.57
N ASN A 34 -10.73 4.27 -2.30
CA ASN A 34 -11.00 3.74 -3.63
C ASN A 34 -10.46 4.65 -4.75
N LYS A 35 -9.74 5.68 -4.40
CA LYS A 35 -9.11 6.61 -5.35
C LYS A 35 -7.97 7.34 -4.67
N GLY A 36 -7.17 8.08 -5.46
CA GLY A 36 -6.00 8.78 -4.94
C GLY A 36 -6.27 10.10 -4.27
N ALA A 37 -7.47 10.69 -4.45
CA ALA A 37 -7.79 11.98 -3.86
C ALA A 37 -7.58 11.96 -2.35
N ASP A 38 -6.97 13.01 -1.83
CA ASP A 38 -6.69 13.19 -0.41
C ASP A 38 -5.76 12.12 0.21
N PHE A 39 -5.02 11.38 -0.62
CA PHE A 39 -4.13 10.34 -0.16
C PHE A 39 -3.17 10.84 0.94
N ILE A 40 -2.47 11.95 0.69
CA ILE A 40 -1.48 12.47 1.64
C ILE A 40 -2.13 12.88 2.95
N ASN A 41 -3.33 13.48 2.90
CA ASN A 41 -4.06 13.83 4.12
C ASN A 41 -4.40 12.60 4.95
N HIS A 42 -4.83 11.51 4.29
CA HIS A 42 -5.11 10.26 4.99
C HIS A 42 -3.85 9.65 5.60
N VAL A 43 -2.72 9.73 4.91
CA VAL A 43 -1.45 9.23 5.46
C VAL A 43 -1.10 10.00 6.73
N ASN A 44 -1.22 11.32 6.69
CA ASN A 44 -0.90 12.16 7.86
C ASN A 44 -1.83 11.90 9.03
N GLU A 45 -3.12 11.69 8.77
CA GLU A 45 -4.09 11.44 9.82
C GLU A 45 -3.96 10.05 10.43
N LEU A 46 -3.79 9.03 9.59
CA LEU A 46 -3.74 7.64 10.03
C LEU A 46 -2.38 7.24 10.55
N ASN A 47 -1.32 7.82 10.00
CA ASN A 47 0.05 7.44 10.30
C ASN A 47 0.24 5.92 10.11
N PRO A 48 0.02 5.41 8.89
CA PRO A 48 0.03 3.96 8.68
C PRO A 48 1.41 3.35 8.85
N ASP A 49 1.41 2.10 9.27
CA ASP A 49 2.63 1.30 9.38
C ASP A 49 3.03 0.70 8.04
N VAL A 50 2.05 0.46 7.18
CA VAL A 50 2.25 -0.01 5.81
C VAL A 50 1.14 0.57 4.93
N ILE A 51 1.48 0.91 3.69
CA ILE A 51 0.51 1.31 2.67
C ILE A 51 0.50 0.24 1.58
N ILE A 52 -0.69 -0.23 1.20
CA ILE A 52 -0.89 -1.07 0.03
C ILE A 52 -1.54 -0.21 -1.02
N MET A 53 -0.95 -0.11 -2.21
CA MET A 53 -1.43 0.82 -3.23
C MET A 53 -1.44 0.20 -4.61
N ASP A 54 -2.60 0.27 -5.28
CA ASP A 54 -2.69 -0.08 -6.69
C ASP A 54 -2.01 1.01 -7.52
N ILE A 55 -1.29 0.58 -8.54
CA ILE A 55 -0.68 1.51 -9.49
C ILE A 55 -1.76 2.21 -10.32
N MET A 56 -2.79 1.47 -10.73
CA MET A 56 -3.82 2.00 -11.62
C MET A 56 -5.05 2.42 -10.83
N LEU A 57 -5.13 3.70 -10.50
CA LEU A 57 -6.27 4.29 -9.79
C LEU A 57 -7.13 5.09 -10.79
N PRO A 58 -8.43 5.30 -10.49
CA PRO A 58 -9.31 5.96 -11.46
C PRO A 58 -8.96 7.43 -11.69
N ASP A 59 -8.38 8.10 -10.72
CA ASP A 59 -8.09 9.54 -10.78
C ASP A 59 -6.60 9.85 -10.92
N THR A 60 -5.73 8.85 -10.75
CA THR A 60 -4.29 9.10 -10.85
C THR A 60 -3.52 7.79 -10.96
N ASP A 61 -2.23 7.90 -11.23
CA ASP A 61 -1.29 6.78 -11.18
C ASP A 61 -0.72 6.70 -9.76
N GLY A 62 -0.78 5.51 -9.15
CA GLY A 62 -0.27 5.30 -7.79
C GLY A 62 1.20 5.66 -7.63
N ARG A 63 1.98 5.58 -8.71
CA ARG A 63 3.40 5.96 -8.68
C ARG A 63 3.58 7.45 -8.46
N ILE A 64 2.64 8.27 -8.92
CA ILE A 64 2.64 9.71 -8.67
C ILE A 64 2.40 9.98 -7.18
N LEU A 65 1.44 9.27 -6.60
CA LEU A 65 1.18 9.39 -5.17
C LEU A 65 2.40 8.99 -4.35
N LEU A 66 3.08 7.93 -4.77
CA LEU A 66 4.28 7.47 -4.09
C LEU A 66 5.39 8.52 -4.15
N LYS A 67 5.55 9.21 -5.27
CA LYS A 67 6.52 10.30 -5.36
C LYS A 67 6.21 11.42 -4.38
N HIS A 68 4.93 11.79 -4.27
CA HIS A 68 4.51 12.80 -3.30
C HIS A 68 4.79 12.36 -1.86
N LEU A 69 4.54 11.08 -1.56
CA LEU A 69 4.80 10.52 -0.25
C LEU A 69 6.29 10.63 0.11
N ARG A 70 7.15 10.21 -0.82
CA ARG A 70 8.60 10.22 -0.60
C ARG A 70 9.19 11.63 -0.51
N ALA A 71 8.50 12.61 -1.08
CA ALA A 71 8.92 14.01 -1.03
C ALA A 71 8.53 14.71 0.28
N ASP A 72 7.62 14.13 1.04
CA ASP A 72 7.16 14.72 2.31
C ASP A 72 7.98 14.13 3.44
N VAL A 73 8.86 14.95 4.02
CA VAL A 73 9.85 14.52 5.02
C VAL A 73 9.21 13.79 6.20
N SER A 74 8.01 14.22 6.62
CA SER A 74 7.35 13.64 7.80
C SER A 74 6.85 12.22 7.59
N ILE A 75 6.63 11.81 6.33
CA ILE A 75 6.06 10.51 6.00
C ILE A 75 6.89 9.76 4.95
N ALA A 76 8.05 10.28 4.59
CA ALA A 76 8.85 9.80 3.47
C ALA A 76 9.33 8.35 3.62
N HIS A 77 9.37 7.82 4.82
CA HIS A 77 9.89 6.48 5.10
C HIS A 77 8.81 5.42 5.29
N THR A 78 7.55 5.77 5.11
CA THR A 78 6.45 4.81 5.27
C THR A 78 6.58 3.67 4.26
N PRO A 79 6.58 2.39 4.70
CA PRO A 79 6.68 1.27 3.77
C PRO A 79 5.47 1.19 2.84
N VAL A 80 5.73 0.92 1.55
CA VAL A 80 4.68 0.83 0.53
C VAL A 80 4.83 -0.45 -0.27
N LEU A 81 3.74 -1.21 -0.34
CA LEU A 81 3.59 -2.36 -1.24
C LEU A 81 2.72 -1.91 -2.42
N MET A 82 3.31 -1.87 -3.61
CA MET A 82 2.56 -1.57 -4.83
C MET A 82 1.98 -2.85 -5.41
N ILE A 83 0.71 -2.79 -5.83
CA ILE A 83 0.07 -3.93 -6.49
C ILE A 83 -0.48 -3.50 -7.84
N SER A 84 -0.50 -4.42 -8.81
CA SER A 84 -1.03 -4.12 -10.13
C SER A 84 -1.33 -5.37 -10.93
N ALA A 85 -2.44 -5.33 -11.69
CA ALA A 85 -2.76 -6.36 -12.65
C ALA A 85 -1.77 -6.39 -13.82
N ARG A 86 -1.05 -5.30 -14.02
CA ARG A 86 -0.06 -5.15 -15.09
C ARG A 86 1.37 -5.16 -14.57
N TYR A 87 1.57 -5.70 -13.37
CA TYR A 87 2.90 -5.76 -12.80
C TYR A 87 3.86 -6.50 -13.72
N ASN A 88 4.99 -5.85 -13.99
CA ASN A 88 6.09 -6.45 -14.71
C ASN A 88 7.36 -5.97 -13.99
N ALA A 89 8.07 -6.91 -13.38
CA ALA A 89 9.24 -6.56 -12.57
C ALA A 89 10.26 -5.75 -13.36
N THR A 90 10.46 -6.06 -14.63
CA THR A 90 11.39 -5.34 -15.47
C THR A 90 10.99 -3.88 -15.65
N ASN A 91 9.69 -3.60 -15.78
CA ASN A 91 9.22 -2.25 -15.99
C ASN A 91 9.20 -1.42 -14.71
N TYR A 92 8.77 -2.02 -13.60
CA TYR A 92 8.52 -1.27 -12.38
C TYR A 92 9.71 -1.20 -11.43
N MET A 93 10.56 -2.22 -11.45
CA MET A 93 11.73 -2.22 -10.59
C MET A 93 12.85 -1.35 -11.11
N LEU A 94 12.87 -1.08 -12.40
CA LEU A 94 13.87 -0.21 -13.02
C LEU A 94 13.47 1.27 -12.99
N ASP A 95 12.21 1.54 -12.68
CA ASP A 95 11.75 2.92 -12.55
C ASP A 95 12.27 3.51 -11.26
N GLU A 96 12.25 4.82 -11.21
CA GLU A 96 12.64 5.58 -10.03
C GLU A 96 11.57 5.52 -8.94
N VAL A 97 10.72 4.50 -9.00
CA VAL A 97 9.64 4.31 -8.04
C VAL A 97 10.23 3.77 -6.75
N ALA A 98 10.02 4.50 -5.68
CA ALA A 98 10.58 4.19 -4.37
C ALA A 98 9.66 3.31 -3.54
N ALA A 99 9.02 2.30 -4.16
CA ALA A 99 8.23 1.31 -3.44
C ALA A 99 9.17 0.31 -2.76
N ASP A 100 8.72 -0.19 -1.62
CA ASP A 100 9.50 -1.17 -0.87
C ASP A 100 9.34 -2.56 -1.44
N ASP A 101 8.19 -2.85 -2.05
CA ASP A 101 7.95 -4.14 -2.69
C ASP A 101 6.82 -4.02 -3.70
N PHE A 102 6.68 -5.06 -4.52
CA PHE A 102 5.64 -5.14 -5.57
C PHE A 102 4.96 -6.49 -5.51
N MET A 103 3.69 -6.52 -5.94
CA MET A 103 2.92 -7.75 -6.03
C MET A 103 2.00 -7.69 -7.23
N ALA A 104 1.97 -8.76 -8.03
CA ALA A 104 1.09 -8.85 -9.19
C ALA A 104 -0.30 -9.30 -8.78
N LYS A 105 -1.31 -8.83 -9.49
CA LYS A 105 -2.67 -9.37 -9.41
C LYS A 105 -2.83 -10.44 -10.49
N PRO A 106 -3.51 -11.55 -10.23
CA PRO A 106 -4.06 -11.94 -8.93
C PRO A 106 -2.95 -12.40 -7.98
N PHE A 107 -3.16 -12.18 -6.70
CA PHE A 107 -2.23 -12.60 -5.67
C PHE A 107 -2.91 -13.60 -4.73
N ASN A 108 -2.13 -14.37 -3.99
CA ASN A 108 -2.69 -15.22 -2.95
C ASN A 108 -2.51 -14.60 -1.57
N ILE A 109 -3.29 -15.09 -0.61
CA ILE A 109 -3.31 -14.56 0.75
C ILE A 109 -1.95 -14.70 1.41
N ASP A 110 -1.28 -15.85 1.23
CA ASP A 110 0.01 -16.09 1.87
C ASP A 110 1.07 -15.13 1.38
N GLU A 111 1.10 -14.85 0.08
CA GLU A 111 2.03 -13.88 -0.50
C GLU A 111 1.79 -12.49 0.09
N LEU A 112 0.53 -12.06 0.15
CA LEU A 112 0.16 -10.77 0.70
C LEU A 112 0.65 -10.65 2.14
N MET A 113 0.35 -11.65 2.98
CA MET A 113 0.69 -11.59 4.39
C MET A 113 2.20 -11.64 4.62
N ASP A 114 2.93 -12.45 3.85
CA ASP A 114 4.38 -12.51 3.95
C ASP A 114 5.01 -11.15 3.66
N LYS A 115 4.52 -10.47 2.63
CA LYS A 115 5.03 -9.14 2.26
C LYS A 115 4.69 -8.10 3.32
N ILE A 116 3.47 -8.13 3.86
CA ILE A 116 3.05 -7.20 4.91
C ILE A 116 3.93 -7.37 6.15
N TYR A 117 4.13 -8.61 6.61
CA TYR A 117 4.95 -8.84 7.80
C TYR A 117 6.41 -8.44 7.58
N ALA A 118 6.94 -8.67 6.38
CA ALA A 118 8.31 -8.24 6.05
C ALA A 118 8.44 -6.72 6.11
N LEU A 119 7.45 -5.99 5.60
CA LEU A 119 7.47 -4.53 5.63
C LEU A 119 7.28 -3.98 7.04
N LEU A 120 6.46 -4.63 7.85
CA LEU A 120 6.29 -4.24 9.26
C LEU A 120 7.59 -4.37 10.04
N LYS A 121 8.41 -5.36 9.75
CA LYS A 121 9.72 -5.49 10.38
C LYS A 121 10.63 -4.31 10.04
N LYS A 122 10.58 -3.83 8.79
CA LYS A 122 11.36 -2.67 8.39
C LYS A 122 10.91 -1.42 9.14
N SER A 123 9.60 -1.25 9.34
CA SER A 123 9.06 -0.06 9.99
C SER A 123 9.28 -0.04 11.50
N SER A 124 9.68 -1.15 12.08
CA SER A 124 9.90 -1.27 13.52
C SER A 124 11.23 -0.71 14.00
N HIS A 125 12.04 -0.27 13.07
CA HIS A 125 13.38 0.28 13.42
C HIS A 125 13.38 1.78 13.67
#